data_443bfb7614bd711377257bc1df361354
#
_entry.id   443bfb7614bd711377257bc1df361354
#
_cell.length_a   1.000
_cell.length_b   1.000
_cell.length_c   1.000
_cell.angle_alpha   90.00
_cell.angle_beta   90.00
_cell.angle_gamma   90.00
#
_symmetry.space_group_name_H-M   'P 1'
#
loop_
_entity.id
_entity.type
_entity.pdbx_description
1 polymer ?
#
loop_
_entity_poly.entity_id
_entity_poly.type
_entity_poly.pdbx_seq_one_letter_code
_entity_poly.pdbx_strand_id
1 'polypeptide(L)'
;KELDAIVVSYRASLNQALDLKRAEVGQVDVIVAEDIGKFPDLNLAESLQRIPGVAITRDAGEGRNISVRGLGPQFTRIRINGLEALATGGGTDASGGANRGRGFDFNVFASDLFNSITVRKTASADVDEGSLGATVDLRTARPFDYEGFTAVASGQVSYGDLSGDYNPRTAALLSNTW
;
A
#
# COMPACT_ATOMS: atom_id res chain seq x y z
N LYS A 1 26.63 4.73 -15.35
CA LYS A 1 25.64 5.82 -15.54
C LYS A 1 24.23 5.46 -15.07
N GLU A 2 23.74 4.25 -15.36
CA GLU A 2 22.40 3.82 -14.89
C GLU A 2 22.35 3.55 -13.39
N LEU A 3 23.39 2.93 -12.82
CA LEU A 3 23.45 2.66 -11.38
C LEU A 3 23.49 3.96 -10.54
N ASP A 4 24.13 5.00 -11.03
CA ASP A 4 24.16 6.30 -10.34
C ASP A 4 22.79 6.98 -10.31
N ALA A 5 22.01 6.87 -11.39
CA ALA A 5 20.65 7.39 -11.46
C ALA A 5 19.71 6.67 -10.49
N ILE A 6 19.79 5.35 -10.40
CA ILE A 6 19.00 4.52 -9.47
C ILE A 6 19.32 4.86 -8.01
N VAL A 7 20.58 5.05 -7.67
CA VAL A 7 21.01 5.42 -6.31
C VAL A 7 20.53 6.82 -5.94
N VAL A 8 20.52 7.77 -6.88
CA VAL A 8 20.04 9.13 -6.64
C VAL A 8 18.54 9.13 -6.40
N SER A 9 17.76 8.38 -7.18
CA SER A 9 16.31 8.30 -7.02
C SER A 9 15.91 7.65 -5.69
N TYR A 10 16.57 6.56 -5.30
CA TYR A 10 16.35 5.90 -4.01
C TYR A 10 16.63 6.83 -2.82
N ARG A 11 17.73 7.59 -2.87
CA ARG A 11 18.04 8.57 -1.81
C ARG A 11 17.03 9.70 -1.77
N ALA A 12 16.52 10.14 -2.92
CA ALA A 12 15.51 11.18 -2.98
C ALA A 12 14.19 10.72 -2.34
N SER A 13 13.71 9.51 -2.65
CA SER A 13 12.50 8.96 -2.04
C SER A 13 12.64 8.74 -0.54
N LEU A 14 13.79 8.24 -0.09
CA LEU A 14 14.07 8.07 1.33
C LEU A 14 14.11 9.42 2.08
N ASN A 15 14.74 10.44 1.51
CA ASN A 15 14.77 11.77 2.10
C ASN A 15 13.37 12.37 2.16
N GLN A 16 12.58 12.24 1.11
CA GLN A 16 11.20 12.68 1.09
C GLN A 16 10.35 11.99 2.17
N ALA A 17 10.48 10.68 2.33
CA ALA A 17 9.81 9.93 3.39
C ALA A 17 10.23 10.39 4.78
N LEU A 18 11.53 10.68 4.99
CA LEU A 18 12.07 11.20 6.24
C LEU A 18 11.58 12.61 6.53
N ASP A 19 11.49 13.48 5.53
CA ASP A 19 11.02 14.86 5.69
C ASP A 19 9.53 14.89 6.02
N LEU A 20 8.71 14.05 5.36
CA LEU A 20 7.30 13.86 5.71
C LEU A 20 7.16 13.36 7.16
N LYS A 21 7.98 12.38 7.57
CA LYS A 21 7.97 11.88 8.95
C LYS A 21 8.38 12.93 9.98
N ARG A 22 9.34 13.81 9.65
CA ARG A 22 9.77 14.92 10.53
C ARG A 22 8.74 16.02 10.66
N ALA A 23 7.95 16.26 9.63
CA ALA A 23 6.92 17.29 9.62
C ALA A 23 5.68 16.92 10.46
N GLU A 24 5.52 15.63 10.75
CA GLU A 24 4.37 15.13 11.51
C GLU A 24 4.61 15.21 13.02
N VAL A 25 3.56 15.60 13.76
CA VAL A 25 3.61 15.73 15.22
C VAL A 25 3.55 14.36 15.91
N GLY A 26 2.90 13.39 15.27
CA GLY A 26 2.69 12.04 15.80
C GLY A 26 3.71 11.02 15.29
N GLN A 27 3.59 9.79 15.78
CA GLN A 27 4.38 8.67 15.27
C GLN A 27 3.83 8.21 13.92
N VAL A 28 4.56 8.52 12.86
CA VAL A 28 4.20 8.22 11.48
C VAL A 28 5.33 7.50 10.78
N ASP A 29 5.00 6.54 9.93
CA ASP A 29 5.93 5.93 8.98
C ASP A 29 5.39 6.13 7.56
N VAL A 30 6.28 6.43 6.63
CA VAL A 30 5.94 6.76 5.24
C VAL A 30 6.74 5.89 4.28
N ILE A 31 6.07 5.35 3.28
CA ILE A 31 6.68 4.67 2.13
C ILE A 31 6.28 5.46 0.88
N VAL A 32 7.24 5.78 0.04
CA VAL A 32 7.04 6.53 -1.21
C VAL A 32 7.14 5.59 -2.41
N ALA A 33 6.51 5.94 -3.53
CA ALA A 33 6.31 5.10 -4.71
C ALA A 33 7.57 4.45 -5.30
N GLU A 34 8.70 5.13 -5.25
CA GLU A 34 9.94 4.52 -5.73
C GLU A 34 10.38 3.30 -4.91
N ASP A 35 10.02 3.29 -3.63
CA ASP A 35 10.25 2.14 -2.76
C ASP A 35 9.20 1.05 -2.98
N ILE A 36 7.96 1.44 -3.31
CA ILE A 36 6.86 0.49 -3.61
C ILE A 36 7.15 -0.25 -4.92
N GLY A 37 7.59 0.46 -5.97
CA GLY A 37 7.80 -0.12 -7.29
C GLY A 37 9.09 -0.93 -7.47
N LYS A 38 10.08 -0.77 -6.58
CA LYS A 38 11.39 -1.45 -6.70
C LYS A 38 11.45 -2.81 -6.01
N PHE A 39 10.50 -3.10 -5.15
CA PHE A 39 10.45 -4.40 -4.49
C PHE A 39 9.42 -5.28 -5.21
N PRO A 40 9.71 -6.56 -5.41
CA PRO A 40 8.79 -7.50 -6.03
C PRO A 40 7.67 -7.88 -5.06
N ASP A 41 6.99 -6.87 -4.52
CA ASP A 41 5.87 -7.09 -3.61
C ASP A 41 4.64 -7.48 -4.41
N LEU A 42 4.01 -8.55 -4.00
CA LEU A 42 2.79 -9.06 -4.65
C LEU A 42 1.62 -8.08 -4.49
N ASN A 43 1.59 -7.35 -3.37
CA ASN A 43 0.58 -6.34 -3.11
C ASN A 43 1.02 -5.33 -2.03
N LEU A 44 0.18 -4.34 -1.77
CA LEU A 44 0.44 -3.29 -0.77
C LEU A 44 0.66 -3.80 0.65
N ALA A 45 0.04 -4.90 1.07
CA ALA A 45 0.24 -5.45 2.41
C ALA A 45 1.69 -5.90 2.60
N GLU A 46 2.32 -6.46 1.56
CA GLU A 46 3.74 -6.84 1.58
C GLU A 46 4.64 -5.64 1.81
N SER A 47 4.36 -4.52 1.12
CA SER A 47 5.10 -3.27 1.32
C SER A 47 4.96 -2.75 2.76
N LEU A 48 3.75 -2.82 3.31
CA LEU A 48 3.45 -2.39 4.68
C LEU A 48 4.14 -3.24 5.75
N GLN A 49 4.45 -4.50 5.47
CA GLN A 49 5.15 -5.38 6.41
C GLN A 49 6.55 -4.87 6.79
N ARG A 50 7.16 -4.02 5.96
CA ARG A 50 8.46 -3.41 6.25
C ARG A 50 8.40 -2.36 7.35
N ILE A 51 7.21 -1.85 7.64
CA ILE A 51 7.00 -0.85 8.70
C ILE A 51 7.07 -1.54 10.07
N PRO A 52 7.92 -1.07 11.00
CA PRO A 52 8.01 -1.64 12.33
C PRO A 52 6.65 -1.71 13.04
N GLY A 53 6.32 -2.86 13.59
CA GLY A 53 5.05 -3.08 14.29
C GLY A 53 3.85 -3.34 13.39
N VAL A 54 4.05 -3.49 12.09
CA VAL A 54 3.03 -3.97 11.15
C VAL A 54 3.30 -5.45 10.86
N ALA A 55 2.28 -6.27 10.96
CA ALA A 55 2.28 -7.66 10.53
C ALA A 55 1.15 -7.87 9.52
N ILE A 56 1.34 -8.82 8.62
CA ILE A 56 0.34 -9.15 7.59
C ILE A 56 -0.27 -10.51 7.86
N THR A 57 -1.54 -10.64 7.54
CA THR A 57 -2.22 -11.93 7.45
C THR A 57 -2.27 -12.33 5.99
N ARG A 58 -1.86 -13.56 5.71
CA ARG A 58 -1.83 -14.13 4.37
C ARG A 58 -3.02 -15.05 4.16
N ASP A 59 -3.54 -15.04 2.94
CA ASP A 59 -4.53 -15.99 2.47
C ASP A 59 -4.12 -16.44 1.06
N ALA A 60 -4.10 -17.74 0.83
CA ALA A 60 -3.59 -18.34 -0.42
C ALA A 60 -2.17 -17.86 -0.82
N GLY A 61 -1.31 -17.59 0.17
CA GLY A 61 0.07 -17.15 -0.04
C GLY A 61 0.23 -15.64 -0.26
N GLU A 62 -0.85 -14.88 -0.42
CA GLU A 62 -0.83 -13.42 -0.63
C GLU A 62 -1.20 -12.66 0.65
N GLY A 63 -0.55 -11.51 0.89
CA GLY A 63 -0.89 -10.62 1.99
C GLY A 63 -2.27 -10.03 1.79
N ARG A 64 -3.18 -10.20 2.74
CA ARG A 64 -4.57 -9.78 2.61
C ARG A 64 -4.96 -8.67 3.55
N ASN A 65 -4.64 -8.84 4.82
CA ASN A 65 -4.94 -7.84 5.84
C ASN A 65 -3.67 -7.48 6.61
N ILE A 66 -3.71 -6.35 7.28
CA ILE A 66 -2.64 -5.91 8.18
C ILE A 66 -3.14 -5.87 9.62
N SER A 67 -2.22 -6.14 10.54
CA SER A 67 -2.38 -5.86 11.96
C SER A 67 -1.29 -4.88 12.39
N VAL A 68 -1.62 -3.92 13.22
CA VAL A 68 -0.69 -2.92 13.69
C VAL A 68 -0.62 -2.96 15.21
N ARG A 69 0.61 -3.06 15.73
CA ARG A 69 0.86 -3.16 17.18
C ARG A 69 0.13 -4.34 17.83
N GLY A 70 -0.05 -5.45 17.13
CA GLY A 70 -0.77 -6.62 17.60
C GLY A 70 -2.29 -6.51 17.58
N LEU A 71 -2.84 -5.37 17.17
CA LEU A 71 -4.27 -5.19 16.99
C LEU A 71 -4.70 -5.67 15.60
N GLY A 72 -5.76 -6.44 15.54
CA GLY A 72 -6.27 -7.03 14.29
C GLY A 72 -6.75 -6.01 13.26
N PRO A 73 -7.04 -6.46 12.03
CA PRO A 73 -7.35 -5.57 10.91
C PRO A 73 -8.60 -4.69 11.14
N GLN A 74 -9.54 -5.11 11.97
CA GLN A 74 -10.72 -4.34 12.31
C GLN A 74 -10.44 -3.08 13.15
N PHE A 75 -9.23 -2.95 13.71
CA PHE A 75 -8.79 -1.80 14.50
C PHE A 75 -7.92 -0.82 13.71
N THR A 76 -7.68 -1.09 12.45
CA THR A 76 -6.92 -0.25 11.53
C THR A 76 -7.88 0.39 10.53
N ARG A 77 -7.80 1.72 10.41
CA ARG A 77 -8.58 2.48 9.42
C ARG A 77 -7.73 2.67 8.16
N ILE A 78 -8.30 2.42 7.02
CA ILE A 78 -7.66 2.65 5.72
C ILE A 78 -8.38 3.81 5.03
N ARG A 79 -7.61 4.77 4.52
CA ARG A 79 -8.13 5.89 3.72
C ARG A 79 -7.43 5.90 2.36
N ILE A 80 -8.22 6.15 1.33
CA ILE A 80 -7.71 6.35 -0.04
C ILE A 80 -7.99 7.81 -0.40
N ASN A 81 -6.92 8.57 -0.66
CA ASN A 81 -6.99 10.01 -0.95
C ASN A 81 -7.77 10.81 0.11
N GLY A 82 -7.65 10.43 1.38
CA GLY A 82 -8.33 11.07 2.51
C GLY A 82 -9.74 10.58 2.80
N LEU A 83 -10.33 9.74 1.95
CA LEU A 83 -11.65 9.15 2.17
C LEU A 83 -11.51 7.76 2.79
N GLU A 84 -12.35 7.45 3.76
CA GLU A 84 -12.37 6.11 4.35
C GLU A 84 -12.71 5.07 3.28
N ALA A 85 -11.81 4.10 3.11
CA ALA A 85 -12.07 2.97 2.26
C ALA A 85 -13.04 2.03 2.98
N LEU A 86 -14.17 1.75 2.34
CA LEU A 86 -15.11 0.78 2.86
C LEU A 86 -14.43 -0.59 2.98
N ALA A 87 -14.74 -1.30 4.05
CA ALA A 87 -14.30 -2.68 4.18
C ALA A 87 -14.77 -3.46 2.95
N THR A 88 -13.83 -4.03 2.21
CA THR A 88 -14.12 -4.85 1.02
C THR A 88 -14.64 -6.24 1.44
N GLY A 89 -15.45 -6.26 2.48
CA GLY A 89 -15.94 -7.45 3.17
C GLY A 89 -17.00 -8.26 2.42
N GLY A 90 -16.97 -8.27 1.10
CA GLY A 90 -17.81 -9.12 0.26
C GLY A 90 -17.08 -10.29 -0.39
N GLY A 91 -15.74 -10.35 -0.24
CA GLY A 91 -14.94 -11.46 -0.73
C GLY A 91 -15.04 -12.68 0.18
N THR A 92 -14.96 -13.86 -0.40
CA THR A 92 -14.71 -15.10 0.35
C THR A 92 -13.22 -15.22 0.63
N ASP A 93 -12.86 -15.71 1.83
CA ASP A 93 -11.49 -16.16 2.10
C ASP A 93 -11.18 -17.45 1.31
N ALA A 94 -9.93 -17.93 1.33
CA ALA A 94 -9.54 -19.15 0.62
C ALA A 94 -10.27 -20.41 1.13
N SER A 95 -10.86 -20.37 2.34
CA SER A 95 -11.70 -21.43 2.87
C SER A 95 -13.18 -21.33 2.43
N GLY A 96 -13.54 -20.30 1.63
CA GLY A 96 -14.91 -20.04 1.20
C GLY A 96 -15.76 -19.30 2.24
N GLY A 97 -15.17 -18.90 3.38
CA GLY A 97 -15.85 -18.11 4.40
C GLY A 97 -16.06 -16.67 3.99
N ALA A 98 -17.25 -16.09 4.31
CA ALA A 98 -17.50 -14.69 4.06
C ALA A 98 -16.68 -13.80 5.03
N ASN A 99 -15.91 -12.87 4.49
CA ASN A 99 -15.25 -11.84 5.29
C ASN A 99 -16.28 -10.84 5.80
N ARG A 100 -16.74 -11.02 7.00
CA ARG A 100 -17.72 -10.12 7.67
C ARG A 100 -17.06 -9.07 8.57
N GLY A 101 -15.74 -9.00 8.55
CA GLY A 101 -14.97 -8.06 9.36
C GLY A 101 -14.96 -6.64 8.74
N ARG A 102 -14.50 -5.67 9.55
CA ARG A 102 -14.23 -4.29 9.10
C ARG A 102 -12.82 -4.15 8.50
N GLY A 103 -12.09 -5.25 8.39
CA GLY A 103 -10.74 -5.26 7.83
C GLY A 103 -10.74 -4.95 6.34
N PHE A 104 -9.78 -4.14 5.93
CA PHE A 104 -9.56 -3.82 4.52
C PHE A 104 -8.75 -4.94 3.86
N ASP A 105 -9.19 -5.37 2.68
CA ASP A 105 -8.50 -6.36 1.86
C ASP A 105 -7.59 -5.66 0.85
N PHE A 106 -6.28 -5.76 1.07
CA PHE A 106 -5.27 -5.13 0.21
C PHE A 106 -5.12 -5.79 -1.16
N ASN A 107 -5.72 -6.96 -1.36
CA ASN A 107 -5.69 -7.66 -2.64
C ASN A 107 -6.59 -7.04 -3.71
N VAL A 108 -7.49 -6.14 -3.31
CA VAL A 108 -8.45 -5.50 -4.23
C VAL A 108 -7.77 -4.49 -5.15
N PHE A 109 -6.66 -3.90 -4.71
CA PHE A 109 -5.97 -2.85 -5.47
C PHE A 109 -4.55 -3.25 -5.84
N ALA A 110 -4.15 -2.96 -7.07
CA ALA A 110 -2.78 -3.08 -7.50
C ALA A 110 -1.88 -2.05 -6.78
N SER A 111 -0.70 -2.48 -6.35
CA SER A 111 0.28 -1.61 -5.67
C SER A 111 0.70 -0.41 -6.53
N ASP A 112 0.74 -0.59 -7.84
CA ASP A 112 1.12 0.43 -8.83
C ASP A 112 0.20 1.66 -8.87
N LEU A 113 -1.00 1.57 -8.29
CA LEU A 113 -1.94 2.68 -8.23
C LEU A 113 -1.55 3.77 -7.22
N PHE A 114 -0.69 3.44 -6.26
CA PHE A 114 -0.39 4.31 -5.14
C PHE A 114 1.03 4.86 -5.24
N ASN A 115 1.17 6.16 -5.00
CA ASN A 115 2.46 6.82 -4.98
C ASN A 115 3.02 7.01 -3.56
N SER A 116 2.18 6.93 -2.54
CA SER A 116 2.66 6.94 -1.16
C SER A 116 1.71 6.24 -0.21
N ILE A 117 2.29 5.67 0.84
CA ILE A 117 1.59 5.04 1.96
C ILE A 117 2.07 5.71 3.23
N THR A 118 1.15 6.25 4.02
CA THR A 118 1.45 6.85 5.32
C THR A 118 0.74 6.07 6.40
N VAL A 119 1.48 5.53 7.37
CA VAL A 119 0.93 4.80 8.52
C VAL A 119 1.04 5.67 9.76
N ARG A 120 -0.08 6.20 10.21
CA ARG A 120 -0.20 7.01 11.42
C ARG A 120 -0.52 6.12 12.60
N LYS A 121 0.45 5.97 13.48
CA LYS A 121 0.33 5.12 14.69
C LYS A 121 -0.16 5.88 15.92
N THR A 122 -0.17 7.21 15.87
CA THR A 122 -0.65 8.08 16.92
C THR A 122 -1.86 8.84 16.43
N ALA A 123 -2.91 8.91 17.25
CA ALA A 123 -4.06 9.77 16.95
C ALA A 123 -3.64 11.24 17.03
N SER A 124 -4.15 12.05 16.10
CA SER A 124 -3.99 13.50 16.09
C SER A 124 -5.34 14.14 15.75
N ALA A 125 -5.52 15.41 16.10
CA ALA A 125 -6.79 16.10 15.94
C ALA A 125 -7.25 16.28 14.50
N ASP A 126 -6.33 16.14 13.54
CA ASP A 126 -6.57 16.21 12.09
C ASP A 126 -6.97 14.87 11.47
N VAL A 127 -6.93 13.79 12.26
CA VAL A 127 -7.29 12.45 11.81
C VAL A 127 -8.56 11.99 12.47
N ASP A 128 -9.51 11.52 11.68
CA ASP A 128 -10.78 11.00 12.17
C ASP A 128 -10.57 9.90 13.23
N GLU A 129 -11.34 9.97 14.29
CA GLU A 129 -11.33 8.96 15.34
C GLU A 129 -11.79 7.59 14.85
N GLY A 130 -11.42 6.53 15.57
CA GLY A 130 -11.91 5.17 15.33
C GLY A 130 -10.87 4.15 14.92
N SER A 131 -9.59 4.52 14.91
CA SER A 131 -8.49 3.56 14.75
C SER A 131 -7.70 3.42 16.04
N LEU A 132 -7.77 2.25 16.69
CA LEU A 132 -6.93 1.93 17.85
C LEU A 132 -5.53 1.46 17.44
N GLY A 133 -5.41 0.80 16.30
CA GLY A 133 -4.15 0.29 15.78
C GLY A 133 -3.36 1.36 15.04
N ALA A 134 -3.90 1.81 13.93
CA ALA A 134 -3.33 2.86 13.10
C ALA A 134 -4.35 3.38 12.08
N THR A 135 -4.08 4.55 11.53
CA THR A 135 -4.71 5.02 10.29
C THR A 135 -3.69 4.91 9.16
N VAL A 136 -4.06 4.25 8.09
CA VAL A 136 -3.23 4.09 6.88
C VAL A 136 -3.81 4.93 5.77
N ASP A 137 -3.06 5.92 5.32
CA ASP A 137 -3.40 6.79 4.19
C ASP A 137 -2.70 6.29 2.93
N LEU A 138 -3.48 5.84 1.98
CA LEU A 138 -3.05 5.47 0.64
C LEU A 138 -3.30 6.65 -0.30
N ARG A 139 -2.27 7.12 -0.98
CA ARG A 139 -2.39 8.20 -1.95
C ARG A 139 -2.08 7.69 -3.34
N THR A 140 -3.01 7.90 -4.25
CA THR A 140 -2.79 7.66 -5.68
C THR A 140 -2.00 8.81 -6.28
N ALA A 141 -1.27 8.56 -7.34
CA ALA A 141 -0.66 9.62 -8.13
C ALA A 141 -1.73 10.56 -8.69
N ARG A 142 -1.43 11.84 -8.69
CA ARG A 142 -2.28 12.86 -9.31
C ARG A 142 -1.84 13.09 -10.76
N PRO A 143 -2.73 13.54 -11.65
CA PRO A 143 -2.36 13.84 -13.03
C PRO A 143 -1.18 14.82 -13.15
N PHE A 144 -1.08 15.78 -12.22
CA PHE A 144 0.00 16.78 -12.19
C PHE A 144 1.32 16.29 -11.61
N ASP A 145 1.35 15.08 -11.03
CA ASP A 145 2.60 14.45 -10.56
C ASP A 145 3.42 13.89 -11.73
N TYR A 146 2.84 13.86 -12.94
CA TYR A 146 3.50 13.44 -14.16
C TYR A 146 3.66 14.61 -15.13
N GLU A 147 4.90 14.83 -15.58
CA GLU A 147 5.20 15.87 -16.59
C GLU A 147 4.99 15.27 -18.00
N GLY A 148 4.13 15.96 -18.81
CA GLY A 148 3.88 15.57 -20.19
C GLY A 148 3.18 14.22 -20.35
N PHE A 149 3.46 13.54 -21.45
CA PHE A 149 2.90 12.21 -21.73
C PHE A 149 3.67 11.12 -20.98
N THR A 150 2.99 10.43 -20.10
CA THR A 150 3.54 9.28 -19.37
C THR A 150 2.68 8.05 -19.61
N ALA A 151 3.31 6.98 -20.05
CA ALA A 151 2.68 5.67 -20.22
C ALA A 151 3.50 4.62 -19.48
N VAL A 152 2.87 3.91 -18.55
CA VAL A 152 3.48 2.81 -17.79
C VAL A 152 2.59 1.58 -17.94
N ALA A 153 3.20 0.45 -18.24
CA ALA A 153 2.52 -0.84 -18.23
C ALA A 153 3.35 -1.81 -17.40
N SER A 154 2.68 -2.52 -16.50
CA SER A 154 3.28 -3.59 -15.70
C SER A 154 2.54 -4.89 -15.92
N GLY A 155 3.28 -6.00 -15.89
CA GLY A 155 2.74 -7.35 -15.96
C GLY A 155 3.46 -8.24 -14.96
N GLN A 156 2.70 -8.98 -14.18
CA GLN A 156 3.19 -9.93 -13.20
C GLN A 156 2.48 -11.26 -13.38
N VAL A 157 3.23 -12.35 -13.26
CA VAL A 157 2.67 -13.69 -13.24
C VAL A 157 3.15 -14.39 -11.99
N SER A 158 2.22 -14.81 -11.14
CA SER A 158 2.52 -15.66 -9.98
C SER A 158 2.13 -17.11 -10.28
N TYR A 159 2.95 -18.04 -9.82
CA TYR A 159 2.70 -19.47 -9.93
C TYR A 159 2.48 -20.05 -8.54
N GLY A 160 1.34 -20.70 -8.33
CA GLY A 160 1.02 -21.40 -7.08
C GLY A 160 1.56 -22.82 -7.12
N ASP A 161 2.65 -23.09 -6.39
CA ASP A 161 3.31 -24.41 -6.37
C ASP A 161 2.40 -25.53 -5.86
N LEU A 162 1.47 -25.20 -4.95
CA LEU A 162 0.51 -26.17 -4.40
C LEU A 162 -0.74 -26.36 -5.27
N SER A 163 -1.19 -25.32 -5.94
CA SER A 163 -2.39 -25.37 -6.81
C SER A 163 -2.04 -25.69 -8.26
N GLY A 164 -0.79 -25.44 -8.69
CA GLY A 164 -0.37 -25.55 -10.08
C GLY A 164 -0.92 -24.46 -11.00
N ASP A 165 -1.54 -23.42 -10.43
CA ASP A 165 -2.20 -22.36 -11.20
C ASP A 165 -1.29 -21.17 -11.46
N TYR A 166 -1.50 -20.53 -12.63
CA TYR A 166 -0.90 -19.26 -13.00
C TYR A 166 -1.88 -18.13 -12.78
N ASN A 167 -1.49 -17.12 -12.01
CA ASN A 167 -2.29 -15.93 -11.76
C ASN A 167 -1.64 -14.70 -12.42
N PRO A 168 -2.06 -14.29 -13.62
CA PRO A 168 -1.56 -13.08 -14.26
C PRO A 168 -2.20 -11.85 -13.66
N ARG A 169 -1.38 -10.81 -13.44
CA ARG A 169 -1.82 -9.44 -13.09
C ARG A 169 -1.25 -8.48 -14.11
N THR A 170 -2.06 -7.54 -14.55
CA THR A 170 -1.62 -6.48 -15.46
C THR A 170 -2.12 -5.15 -14.94
N ALA A 171 -1.28 -4.13 -14.99
CA ALA A 171 -1.67 -2.75 -14.71
C ALA A 171 -1.17 -1.84 -15.83
N ALA A 172 -1.95 -0.82 -16.16
CA ALA A 172 -1.57 0.20 -17.13
C ALA A 172 -1.95 1.59 -16.58
N LEU A 173 -1.05 2.54 -16.71
CA LEU A 173 -1.25 3.93 -16.37
C LEU A 173 -0.93 4.78 -17.58
N LEU A 174 -1.86 5.67 -17.94
CA LEU A 174 -1.68 6.66 -18.99
C LEU A 174 -1.99 8.03 -18.40
N SER A 175 -1.06 8.95 -18.51
CA SER A 175 -1.24 10.34 -18.09
C SER A 175 -0.73 11.28 -19.16
N ASN A 176 -1.40 12.41 -19.34
CA ASN A 176 -0.95 13.49 -20.21
C ASN A 176 -1.33 14.84 -19.61
N THR A 177 -0.37 15.75 -19.57
CA THR A 177 -0.59 17.16 -19.22
C THR A 177 -0.48 18.00 -20.49
N TRP A 178 -1.51 18.81 -20.76
CA TRP A 178 -1.64 19.66 -21.94
C TRP A 178 -1.07 21.07 -21.68
#